data_c186ca965f09fc5340a41e5efc001744
#
_entry.id   c186ca965f09fc5340a41e5efc001744
#
_cell.length_a   1.000
_cell.length_b   1.000
_cell.length_c   1.000
_cell.angle_alpha   90.00
_cell.angle_beta   90.00
_cell.angle_gamma   90.00
#
_symmetry.space_group_name_H-M   'P 1'
#
loop_
_entity.id
_entity.type
_entity.pdbx_description
1 polymer ?
#
loop_
_entity_poly.entity_id
_entity_poly.type
_entity_poly.pdbx_seq_one_letter_code
_entity_poly.pdbx_strand_id
1 'polypeptide(L)'
;MRKIKRVIGYTLGIAMVLIAAIFLLNLHLTKRLERYLRKELIHRTAEATDGFYRLSFDNLSISFFKGELTLEGIKLCPDSVVFRDWERKDSLPSVYVTAEVGMVDFKGLNLTWRRSYKQLHFDSFEIRNPDIQVFNPYYSTRAEVKERKEAEIKTLYEVVSPYINVLTVRMLNLENASVSYSVENPVSPIVYALNDVSFHAYGFRLDENSSESGKLLYCDNFDFITKRSQTLLANNDFRLQTDRILLSTEDSIISISNITLTPQGELW
;
A
#
# COMPACT_ATOMS: atom_id res chain seq x y z
N MET A 1 -15.48 14.11 -59.91
CA MET A 1 -14.45 13.40 -59.08
C MET A 1 -13.48 14.34 -58.35
N ARG A 2 -12.96 15.45 -58.89
CA ARG A 2 -12.03 16.37 -58.21
C ARG A 2 -12.62 17.09 -56.96
N LYS A 3 -13.91 17.46 -56.94
CA LYS A 3 -14.55 18.13 -55.80
C LYS A 3 -14.71 17.19 -54.58
N ILE A 4 -15.01 15.92 -54.78
CA ILE A 4 -15.16 14.92 -53.70
C ILE A 4 -13.82 14.65 -53.00
N LYS A 5 -12.71 14.53 -53.73
CA LYS A 5 -11.37 14.37 -53.16
C LYS A 5 -10.93 15.56 -52.31
N ARG A 6 -11.33 16.79 -52.68
CA ARG A 6 -11.04 17.99 -51.85
C ARG A 6 -11.85 18.01 -50.54
N VAL A 7 -13.14 17.65 -50.60
CA VAL A 7 -14.00 17.56 -49.41
C VAL A 7 -13.46 16.53 -48.43
N ILE A 8 -13.10 15.33 -48.93
CA ILE A 8 -12.48 14.28 -48.11
C ILE A 8 -11.15 14.76 -47.49
N GLY A 9 -10.31 15.47 -48.23
CA GLY A 9 -9.06 16.05 -47.72
C GLY A 9 -9.27 17.06 -46.61
N TYR A 10 -10.27 17.94 -46.72
CA TYR A 10 -10.61 18.91 -45.67
C TYR A 10 -11.20 18.25 -44.41
N THR A 11 -12.08 17.25 -44.57
CA THR A 11 -12.66 16.54 -43.43
C THR A 11 -11.61 15.72 -42.68
N LEU A 12 -10.68 15.08 -43.37
CA LEU A 12 -9.53 14.39 -42.75
C LEU A 12 -8.60 15.37 -42.05
N GLY A 13 -8.31 16.54 -42.64
CA GLY A 13 -7.49 17.59 -42.00
C GLY A 13 -8.12 18.12 -40.73
N ILE A 14 -9.44 18.41 -40.74
CA ILE A 14 -10.16 18.86 -39.52
C ILE A 14 -10.17 17.77 -38.45
N ALA A 15 -10.42 16.51 -38.83
CA ALA A 15 -10.39 15.40 -37.87
C ALA A 15 -9.01 15.24 -37.24
N MET A 16 -7.93 15.37 -38.00
CA MET A 16 -6.55 15.30 -37.49
C MET A 16 -6.23 16.45 -36.53
N VAL A 17 -6.67 17.65 -36.84
CA VAL A 17 -6.49 18.83 -35.94
C VAL A 17 -7.28 18.64 -34.64
N LEU A 18 -8.51 18.14 -34.69
CA LEU A 18 -9.32 17.85 -33.51
C LEU A 18 -8.66 16.77 -32.63
N ILE A 19 -8.16 15.69 -33.23
CA ILE A 19 -7.44 14.63 -32.52
C ILE A 19 -6.18 15.20 -31.85
N ALA A 20 -5.40 16.01 -32.57
CA ALA A 20 -4.21 16.64 -32.02
C ALA A 20 -4.57 17.62 -30.87
N ALA A 21 -5.65 18.41 -31.01
CA ALA A 21 -6.11 19.31 -29.96
C ALA A 21 -6.58 18.55 -28.69
N ILE A 22 -7.34 17.46 -28.87
CA ILE A 22 -7.75 16.60 -27.76
C ILE A 22 -6.53 15.99 -27.08
N PHE A 23 -5.55 15.53 -27.84
CA PHE A 23 -4.31 14.95 -27.32
C PHE A 23 -3.49 15.97 -26.52
N LEU A 24 -3.31 17.18 -27.05
CA LEU A 24 -2.61 18.27 -26.35
C LEU A 24 -3.35 18.73 -25.08
N LEU A 25 -4.66 18.81 -25.13
CA LEU A 25 -5.50 19.15 -23.98
C LEU A 25 -5.34 18.09 -22.89
N ASN A 26 -5.34 16.82 -23.27
CA ASN A 26 -5.13 15.72 -22.34
C ASN A 26 -3.76 15.79 -21.69
N LEU A 27 -2.69 15.99 -22.43
CA LEU A 27 -1.34 16.14 -21.88
C LEU A 27 -1.25 17.31 -20.88
N HIS A 28 -1.91 18.42 -21.19
CA HIS A 28 -1.91 19.60 -20.31
C HIS A 28 -2.67 19.34 -19.01
N LEU A 29 -3.85 18.73 -19.09
CA LEU A 29 -4.67 18.36 -17.93
C LEU A 29 -3.96 17.32 -17.05
N THR A 30 -3.36 16.30 -17.66
CA THR A 30 -2.60 15.26 -16.97
C THR A 30 -1.48 15.84 -16.12
N LYS A 31 -0.60 16.66 -16.72
CA LYS A 31 0.51 17.29 -16.00
C LYS A 31 0.07 18.24 -14.89
N ARG A 32 -1.09 18.89 -15.04
CA ARG A 32 -1.64 19.74 -14.00
C ARG A 32 -2.17 18.92 -12.83
N LEU A 33 -2.85 17.83 -13.13
CA LEU A 33 -3.39 16.91 -12.12
C LEU A 33 -2.28 16.15 -11.40
N GLU A 34 -1.25 15.68 -12.10
CA GLU A 34 -0.07 15.06 -11.49
C GLU A 34 0.58 15.98 -10.46
N ARG A 35 0.81 17.24 -10.79
CA ARG A 35 1.36 18.22 -9.85
C ARG A 35 0.46 18.49 -8.65
N TYR A 36 -0.85 18.56 -8.88
CA TYR A 36 -1.82 18.75 -7.81
C TYR A 36 -1.84 17.55 -6.87
N LEU A 37 -1.97 16.35 -7.41
CA LEU A 37 -1.99 15.11 -6.61
C LEU A 37 -0.67 14.88 -5.88
N ARG A 38 0.47 15.15 -6.51
CA ARG A 38 1.77 15.09 -5.83
C ARG A 38 1.78 15.95 -4.57
N LYS A 39 1.38 17.21 -4.71
CA LYS A 39 1.35 18.14 -3.57
C LYS A 39 0.34 17.72 -2.51
N GLU A 40 -0.85 17.28 -2.94
CA GLU A 40 -1.93 16.88 -2.04
C GLU A 40 -1.58 15.62 -1.26
N LEU A 41 -1.02 14.59 -1.89
CA LEU A 41 -0.62 13.34 -1.22
C LEU A 41 0.43 13.61 -0.12
N ILE A 42 1.46 14.40 -0.44
CA ILE A 42 2.50 14.76 0.53
C ILE A 42 1.90 15.57 1.70
N HIS A 43 1.07 16.56 1.38
CA HIS A 43 0.45 17.42 2.39
C HIS A 43 -0.49 16.64 3.30
N ARG A 44 -1.37 15.81 2.73
CA ARG A 44 -2.32 14.99 3.50
C ARG A 44 -1.63 13.96 4.38
N THR A 45 -0.53 13.37 3.91
CA THR A 45 0.25 12.45 4.75
C THR A 45 0.81 13.18 5.97
N ALA A 46 1.41 14.35 5.78
CA ALA A 46 1.92 15.14 6.89
C ALA A 46 0.80 15.59 7.84
N GLU A 47 -0.32 16.10 7.32
CA GLU A 47 -1.47 16.55 8.10
C GLU A 47 -2.09 15.40 8.92
N ALA A 48 -2.30 14.23 8.31
CA ALA A 48 -2.91 13.07 8.96
C ALA A 48 -2.03 12.44 10.06
N THR A 49 -0.75 12.78 10.09
CA THR A 49 0.23 12.21 11.02
C THR A 49 0.91 13.26 11.91
N ASP A 50 0.33 14.45 12.01
CA ASP A 50 0.89 15.58 12.76
C ASP A 50 2.36 15.86 12.39
N GLY A 51 2.70 15.64 11.10
CA GLY A 51 4.05 15.82 10.58
C GLY A 51 5.02 14.67 10.90
N PHE A 52 4.57 13.64 11.58
CA PHE A 52 5.44 12.52 11.97
C PHE A 52 5.97 11.76 10.75
N TYR A 53 5.15 11.55 9.71
CA TYR A 53 5.58 10.89 8.48
C TYR A 53 5.84 11.85 7.34
N ARG A 54 6.91 11.56 6.60
CA ARG A 54 7.23 12.19 5.32
C ARG A 54 7.01 11.18 4.20
N LEU A 55 6.15 11.54 3.26
CA LEU A 55 5.94 10.82 2.00
C LEU A 55 6.76 11.48 0.89
N SER A 56 7.48 10.69 0.12
CA SER A 56 8.10 11.10 -1.13
C SER A 56 7.93 10.03 -2.19
N PHE A 57 8.04 10.39 -3.46
CA PHE A 57 8.04 9.47 -4.60
C PHE A 57 8.71 10.13 -5.81
N ASP A 58 9.34 9.31 -6.63
CA ASP A 58 10.11 9.77 -7.76
C ASP A 58 9.20 10.24 -8.89
N ASN A 59 8.25 9.40 -9.27
CA ASN A 59 7.35 9.67 -10.39
C ASN A 59 5.89 9.43 -10.01
N LEU A 60 5.00 10.25 -10.58
CA LEU A 60 3.55 10.08 -10.58
C LEU A 60 3.09 10.28 -12.02
N SER A 61 2.47 9.28 -12.60
CA SER A 61 1.94 9.29 -13.96
C SER A 61 0.46 8.97 -13.97
N ILE A 62 -0.30 9.69 -14.78
CA ILE A 62 -1.75 9.50 -14.93
C ILE A 62 -2.08 9.37 -16.41
N SER A 63 -2.90 8.41 -16.75
CA SER A 63 -3.44 8.24 -18.10
C SER A 63 -4.97 8.20 -18.04
N PHE A 64 -5.62 9.31 -18.37
CA PHE A 64 -7.08 9.37 -18.37
C PHE A 64 -7.73 8.43 -19.40
N PHE A 65 -7.12 8.26 -20.57
CA PHE A 65 -7.68 7.38 -21.62
C PHE A 65 -7.66 5.92 -21.23
N LYS A 66 -6.65 5.54 -20.44
CA LYS A 66 -6.51 4.16 -19.96
C LYS A 66 -7.14 3.94 -18.60
N GLY A 67 -7.45 5.03 -17.88
CA GLY A 67 -7.86 4.96 -16.48
C GLY A 67 -6.74 4.40 -15.60
N GLU A 68 -5.49 4.81 -15.87
CA GLU A 68 -4.31 4.32 -15.16
C GLU A 68 -3.69 5.43 -14.30
N LEU A 69 -3.18 5.05 -13.12
CA LEU A 69 -2.40 5.90 -12.23
C LEU A 69 -1.24 5.06 -11.70
N THR A 70 -0.02 5.52 -11.92
CA THR A 70 1.20 4.85 -11.49
C THR A 70 2.03 5.78 -10.61
N LEU A 71 2.49 5.25 -9.46
CA LEU A 71 3.48 5.89 -8.60
C LEU A 71 4.73 5.01 -8.55
N GLU A 72 5.91 5.63 -8.61
CA GLU A 72 7.20 4.94 -8.59
C GLU A 72 8.13 5.54 -7.54
N GLY A 73 8.96 4.69 -6.93
CA GLY A 73 9.96 5.09 -5.95
C GLY A 73 9.37 5.72 -4.69
N ILE A 74 8.30 5.12 -4.18
CA ILE A 74 7.57 5.64 -3.02
C ILE A 74 8.38 5.36 -1.75
N LYS A 75 8.54 6.38 -0.91
CA LYS A 75 9.18 6.28 0.40
C LYS A 75 8.32 6.95 1.46
N LEU A 76 8.03 6.20 2.50
CA LEU A 76 7.36 6.67 3.71
C LEU A 76 8.30 6.45 4.89
N CYS A 77 8.69 7.51 5.57
CA CYS A 77 9.57 7.41 6.74
C CYS A 77 9.21 8.49 7.76
N PRO A 78 9.52 8.27 9.05
CA PRO A 78 9.39 9.31 10.05
C PRO A 78 10.24 10.53 9.70
N ASP A 79 9.72 11.73 9.90
CA ASP A 79 10.49 12.96 9.78
C ASP A 79 11.54 13.02 10.87
N SER A 80 12.80 13.14 10.52
CA SER A 80 13.92 13.05 11.47
C SER A 80 13.92 14.14 12.54
N VAL A 81 13.28 15.28 12.28
CA VAL A 81 13.19 16.38 13.25
C VAL A 81 12.08 16.11 14.23
N VAL A 82 10.89 15.74 13.73
CA VAL A 82 9.72 15.41 14.55
C VAL A 82 9.98 14.15 15.38
N PHE A 83 10.60 13.14 14.78
CA PHE A 83 10.98 11.90 15.45
C PHE A 83 11.85 12.18 16.69
N ARG A 84 12.95 12.93 16.52
CA ARG A 84 13.85 13.29 17.65
C ARG A 84 13.18 14.15 18.71
N ASP A 85 12.24 15.01 18.31
CA ASP A 85 11.48 15.82 19.26
C ASP A 85 10.53 14.95 20.09
N TRP A 86 9.82 14.02 19.46
CA TRP A 86 8.92 13.09 20.14
C TRP A 86 9.68 12.06 20.97
N GLU A 87 10.84 11.60 20.52
CA GLU A 87 11.72 10.73 21.29
C GLU A 87 12.17 11.41 22.60
N ARG A 88 12.62 12.67 22.54
CA ARG A 88 13.00 13.45 23.73
C ARG A 88 11.85 13.69 24.70
N LYS A 89 10.62 13.72 24.22
CA LYS A 89 9.40 13.94 25.01
C LYS A 89 8.75 12.64 25.46
N ASP A 90 9.37 11.50 25.19
CA ASP A 90 8.80 10.16 25.43
C ASP A 90 7.39 9.99 24.84
N SER A 91 7.19 10.58 23.65
CA SER A 91 5.90 10.66 22.95
C SER A 91 5.88 9.87 21.64
N LEU A 92 6.91 9.07 21.38
CA LEU A 92 6.94 8.22 20.19
C LEU A 92 5.75 7.24 20.20
N PRO A 93 5.18 6.93 19.02
CA PRO A 93 4.16 5.90 18.94
C PRO A 93 4.72 4.55 19.35
N SER A 94 3.88 3.68 19.91
CA SER A 94 4.27 2.33 20.33
C SER A 94 4.74 1.46 19.15
N VAL A 95 4.34 1.83 17.93
CA VAL A 95 4.77 1.20 16.69
C VAL A 95 4.89 2.27 15.63
N TYR A 96 5.98 2.26 14.88
CA TYR A 96 6.13 3.09 13.68
C TYR A 96 6.65 2.27 12.51
N VAL A 97 6.48 2.79 11.30
CA VAL A 97 6.75 2.06 10.06
C VAL A 97 7.67 2.88 9.18
N THR A 98 8.59 2.21 8.49
CA THR A 98 9.22 2.73 7.28
C THR A 98 8.82 1.86 6.11
N ALA A 99 8.58 2.46 4.95
CA ALA A 99 8.24 1.72 3.76
C ALA A 99 8.93 2.31 2.53
N GLU A 100 9.53 1.44 1.74
CA GLU A 100 9.98 1.75 0.39
C GLU A 100 9.19 0.87 -0.58
N VAL A 101 8.57 1.46 -1.62
CA VAL A 101 7.78 0.72 -2.59
C VAL A 101 8.26 1.07 -3.98
N GLY A 102 8.67 0.06 -4.75
CA GLY A 102 9.18 0.26 -6.10
C GLY A 102 8.13 0.87 -7.01
N MET A 103 6.92 0.30 -7.02
CA MET A 103 5.82 0.79 -7.85
C MET A 103 4.46 0.45 -7.25
N VAL A 104 3.53 1.39 -7.42
CA VAL A 104 2.09 1.19 -7.19
C VAL A 104 1.35 1.58 -8.46
N ASP A 105 0.52 0.67 -8.97
CA ASP A 105 -0.19 0.82 -10.24
C ASP A 105 -1.68 0.52 -10.08
N PHE A 106 -2.51 1.44 -10.52
CA PHE A 106 -3.96 1.33 -10.56
C PHE A 106 -4.42 1.34 -12.01
N LYS A 107 -5.26 0.39 -12.41
CA LYS A 107 -5.80 0.30 -13.78
C LYS A 107 -7.31 0.14 -13.78
N GLY A 108 -7.94 0.60 -14.87
CA GLY A 108 -9.36 0.48 -15.08
C GLY A 108 -10.17 1.33 -14.12
N LEU A 109 -9.67 2.53 -13.80
CA LEU A 109 -10.37 3.47 -12.94
C LEU A 109 -11.75 3.81 -13.51
N ASN A 110 -12.78 3.52 -12.74
CA ASN A 110 -14.16 3.92 -13.00
C ASN A 110 -14.72 4.62 -11.75
N LEU A 111 -15.10 5.88 -11.93
CA LEU A 111 -15.66 6.70 -10.87
C LEU A 111 -17.13 6.98 -11.16
N THR A 112 -18.01 6.45 -10.33
CA THR A 112 -19.44 6.82 -10.34
C THR A 112 -19.70 7.88 -9.29
N TRP A 113 -20.07 9.06 -9.73
CA TRP A 113 -20.37 10.20 -8.87
C TRP A 113 -21.85 10.58 -8.97
N ARG A 114 -22.60 10.34 -7.91
CA ARG A 114 -23.97 10.83 -7.74
C ARG A 114 -24.01 11.73 -6.50
N ARG A 115 -25.01 12.60 -6.40
CA ARG A 115 -25.13 13.69 -5.41
C ARG A 115 -24.73 13.34 -3.96
N SER A 116 -25.03 12.13 -3.51
CA SER A 116 -24.72 11.63 -2.16
C SER A 116 -23.97 10.30 -2.16
N TYR A 117 -23.57 9.79 -3.33
CA TYR A 117 -23.00 8.47 -3.47
C TYR A 117 -21.79 8.49 -4.42
N LYS A 118 -20.64 8.10 -3.89
CA LYS A 118 -19.39 8.04 -4.63
C LYS A 118 -18.88 6.60 -4.62
N GLN A 119 -18.75 6.02 -5.79
CA GLN A 119 -18.20 4.69 -5.95
C GLN A 119 -16.94 4.77 -6.80
N LEU A 120 -15.87 4.16 -6.30
CA LEU A 120 -14.60 4.02 -6.98
C LEU A 120 -14.37 2.55 -7.27
N HIS A 121 -14.11 2.25 -8.53
CA HIS A 121 -13.79 0.91 -8.99
C HIS A 121 -12.47 0.91 -9.74
N PHE A 122 -11.66 -0.13 -9.46
CA PHE A 122 -10.45 -0.44 -10.20
C PHE A 122 -10.53 -1.87 -10.73
N ASP A 123 -10.06 -2.08 -11.96
CA ASP A 123 -9.86 -3.42 -12.51
C ASP A 123 -8.69 -4.12 -11.83
N SER A 124 -7.58 -3.40 -11.64
CA SER A 124 -6.44 -3.93 -10.89
C SER A 124 -5.75 -2.87 -10.03
N PHE A 125 -5.23 -3.33 -8.91
CA PHE A 125 -4.33 -2.62 -8.03
C PHE A 125 -3.10 -3.49 -7.81
N GLU A 126 -1.94 -2.99 -8.17
CA GLU A 126 -0.68 -3.74 -8.12
C GLU A 126 0.37 -2.96 -7.33
N ILE A 127 1.03 -3.66 -6.38
CA ILE A 127 2.14 -3.13 -5.59
C ILE A 127 3.35 -4.03 -5.86
N ARG A 128 4.47 -3.45 -6.28
CA ARG A 128 5.70 -4.20 -6.59
C ARG A 128 6.85 -3.77 -5.71
N ASN A 129 7.60 -4.77 -5.26
CA ASN A 129 8.82 -4.63 -4.48
C ASN A 129 8.65 -3.72 -3.25
N PRO A 130 7.61 -3.88 -2.42
CA PRO A 130 7.55 -3.15 -1.18
C PRO A 130 8.52 -3.75 -0.16
N ASP A 131 9.30 -2.88 0.49
CA ASP A 131 10.07 -3.18 1.69
C ASP A 131 9.44 -2.41 2.85
N ILE A 132 8.84 -3.14 3.78
CA ILE A 132 8.09 -2.58 4.92
C ILE A 132 8.78 -3.00 6.20
N GLN A 133 9.22 -2.03 6.98
CA GLN A 133 9.86 -2.27 8.27
C GLN A 133 9.00 -1.67 9.37
N VAL A 134 8.56 -2.53 10.28
CA VAL A 134 7.74 -2.17 11.43
C VAL A 134 8.62 -2.20 12.66
N PHE A 135 8.70 -1.10 13.37
CA PHE A 135 9.50 -0.93 14.58
C PHE A 135 8.59 -0.81 15.80
N ASN A 136 8.88 -1.60 16.80
CA ASN A 136 8.28 -1.50 18.12
C ASN A 136 9.37 -1.11 19.12
N PRO A 137 9.54 0.18 19.43
CA PRO A 137 10.49 0.62 20.43
C PRO A 137 10.04 0.13 21.80
N TYR A 138 10.80 -0.80 22.38
CA TYR A 138 10.53 -1.35 23.68
C TYR A 138 11.05 -0.39 24.75
N TYR A 139 10.18 0.41 25.34
CA TYR A 139 10.50 1.17 26.53
C TYR A 139 10.31 0.30 27.78
N SER A 140 11.41 -0.03 28.46
CA SER A 140 11.46 -0.92 29.61
C SER A 140 10.97 -0.30 30.92
N THR A 141 9.93 0.47 30.94
CA THR A 141 9.27 0.84 32.17
C THR A 141 7.88 0.24 32.24
N ARG A 142 7.84 -0.98 32.73
CA ARG A 142 6.65 -1.74 33.13
C ARG A 142 5.77 -1.03 34.17
N ALA A 143 6.07 0.23 34.51
CA ALA A 143 5.40 1.00 35.54
C ALA A 143 4.33 1.97 35.01
N GLU A 144 4.26 2.23 33.71
CA GLU A 144 3.30 3.16 33.14
C GLU A 144 2.67 2.66 31.84
N VAL A 145 2.11 1.45 31.87
CA VAL A 145 0.90 1.17 31.05
C VAL A 145 -0.27 1.86 31.79
N LYS A 146 -0.09 3.12 32.12
CA LYS A 146 -1.19 4.01 32.45
C LYS A 146 -1.87 4.32 31.13
N GLU A 147 -3.03 3.65 30.93
CA GLU A 147 -4.16 4.17 30.14
C GLU A 147 -3.71 5.16 29.02
N ARG A 148 -2.82 4.73 28.12
CA ARG A 148 -2.88 5.31 26.78
C ARG A 148 -4.30 4.95 26.31
N LYS A 149 -5.17 5.95 26.26
CA LYS A 149 -6.46 5.84 25.58
C LYS A 149 -6.19 5.00 24.36
N GLU A 150 -6.76 3.78 24.34
CA GLU A 150 -6.76 2.97 23.14
C GLU A 150 -7.21 3.92 22.06
N ALA A 151 -6.28 4.31 21.17
CA ALA A 151 -6.64 5.12 20.02
C ALA A 151 -7.69 4.28 19.34
N GLU A 152 -8.92 4.77 19.24
CA GLU A 152 -10.03 4.07 18.61
C GLU A 152 -9.50 3.56 17.27
N ILE A 153 -9.29 2.24 17.17
CA ILE A 153 -8.78 1.63 15.94
C ILE A 153 -9.90 1.75 14.93
N LYS A 154 -9.81 2.79 14.11
CA LYS A 154 -10.77 3.00 13.03
C LYS A 154 -10.66 1.85 12.06
N THR A 155 -11.78 1.30 11.67
CA THR A 155 -11.85 0.32 10.59
C THR A 155 -11.36 0.96 9.28
N LEU A 156 -10.90 0.14 8.34
CA LEU A 156 -10.49 0.65 7.02
C LEU A 156 -11.64 1.44 6.35
N TYR A 157 -12.89 1.01 6.55
CA TYR A 157 -14.04 1.73 6.02
C TYR A 157 -14.22 3.11 6.66
N GLU A 158 -14.07 3.24 7.97
CA GLU A 158 -14.18 4.54 8.67
C GLU A 158 -13.13 5.55 8.21
N VAL A 159 -11.95 5.06 7.78
CA VAL A 159 -10.90 5.92 7.21
C VAL A 159 -11.27 6.39 5.81
N VAL A 160 -11.88 5.55 4.99
CA VAL A 160 -12.17 5.80 3.57
C VAL A 160 -13.54 6.44 3.34
N SER A 161 -14.53 6.14 4.18
CA SER A 161 -15.93 6.56 4.02
C SER A 161 -16.19 8.07 3.89
N PRO A 162 -15.40 8.98 4.50
CA PRO A 162 -15.58 10.42 4.28
C PRO A 162 -15.37 10.83 2.81
N TYR A 163 -14.64 10.04 2.04
CA TYR A 163 -14.27 10.34 0.66
C TYR A 163 -15.07 9.51 -0.35
N ILE A 164 -15.31 8.25 -0.05
CA ILE A 164 -15.87 7.25 -0.98
C ILE A 164 -16.80 6.33 -0.21
N ASN A 165 -18.02 6.10 -0.72
CA ASN A 165 -18.99 5.21 -0.10
C ASN A 165 -18.71 3.74 -0.40
N VAL A 166 -18.20 3.45 -1.60
CA VAL A 166 -17.85 2.10 -2.03
C VAL A 166 -16.54 2.13 -2.80
N LEU A 167 -15.60 1.31 -2.37
CA LEU A 167 -14.35 1.03 -3.06
C LEU A 167 -14.35 -0.45 -3.49
N THR A 168 -14.15 -0.72 -4.76
CA THR A 168 -14.01 -2.07 -5.30
C THR A 168 -12.76 -2.20 -6.13
N VAL A 169 -12.07 -3.33 -5.96
CA VAL A 169 -10.90 -3.71 -6.77
C VAL A 169 -11.12 -5.14 -7.22
N ARG A 170 -11.16 -5.39 -8.53
CA ARG A 170 -11.38 -6.72 -9.06
C ARG A 170 -10.20 -7.64 -8.77
N MET A 171 -8.97 -7.14 -8.92
CA MET A 171 -7.75 -7.90 -8.68
C MET A 171 -6.72 -7.01 -7.95
N LEU A 172 -6.28 -7.46 -6.80
CA LEU A 172 -5.24 -6.82 -5.98
C LEU A 172 -4.03 -7.75 -5.96
N ASN A 173 -2.88 -7.24 -6.38
CA ASN A 173 -1.63 -7.97 -6.44
C ASN A 173 -0.55 -7.22 -5.64
N LEU A 174 0.15 -7.97 -4.80
CA LEU A 174 1.37 -7.53 -4.14
C LEU A 174 2.45 -8.55 -4.49
N GLU A 175 3.56 -8.08 -5.06
CA GLU A 175 4.63 -8.93 -5.56
C GLU A 175 5.98 -8.53 -4.97
N ASN A 176 6.78 -9.56 -4.64
CA ASN A 176 8.16 -9.42 -4.15
C ASN A 176 8.26 -8.51 -2.91
N ALA A 177 7.32 -8.64 -1.98
CA ALA A 177 7.33 -7.86 -0.75
C ALA A 177 8.35 -8.43 0.25
N SER A 178 9.01 -7.52 0.96
CA SER A 178 9.77 -7.81 2.18
C SER A 178 9.10 -7.11 3.35
N VAL A 179 8.82 -7.83 4.41
CA VAL A 179 8.22 -7.28 5.62
C VAL A 179 9.05 -7.71 6.81
N SER A 180 9.49 -6.76 7.62
CA SER A 180 10.16 -7.05 8.87
C SER A 180 9.45 -6.36 10.03
N TYR A 181 9.37 -7.06 11.16
CA TYR A 181 8.90 -6.53 12.43
C TYR A 181 10.01 -6.68 13.45
N SER A 182 10.49 -5.57 13.99
CA SER A 182 11.55 -5.54 14.98
C SER A 182 11.04 -4.97 16.30
N VAL A 183 11.33 -5.69 17.39
CA VAL A 183 11.14 -5.20 18.74
C VAL A 183 12.52 -4.81 19.29
N GLU A 184 12.70 -3.52 19.55
CA GLU A 184 13.90 -3.00 20.16
C GLU A 184 13.93 -3.40 21.65
N ASN A 185 14.68 -4.43 21.96
CA ASN A 185 14.96 -4.84 23.32
C ASN A 185 16.46 -4.59 23.60
N PRO A 186 16.84 -3.86 24.67
CA PRO A 186 18.24 -3.59 24.99
C PRO A 186 19.10 -4.85 25.20
N VAL A 187 18.46 -5.95 25.58
CA VAL A 187 19.18 -7.23 25.87
C VAL A 187 19.23 -8.12 24.63
N SER A 188 18.15 -8.15 23.83
CA SER A 188 18.05 -9.08 22.70
C SER A 188 16.94 -8.61 21.74
N PRO A 189 17.28 -7.89 20.67
CA PRO A 189 16.28 -7.47 19.68
C PRO A 189 15.66 -8.70 19.02
N ILE A 190 14.34 -8.68 18.88
CA ILE A 190 13.59 -9.74 18.20
C ILE A 190 13.24 -9.23 16.80
N VAL A 191 13.59 -10.00 15.79
CA VAL A 191 13.26 -9.67 14.39
C VAL A 191 12.50 -10.81 13.75
N TYR A 192 11.32 -10.50 13.25
CA TYR A 192 10.53 -11.38 12.38
C TYR A 192 10.63 -10.86 10.96
N ALA A 193 11.01 -11.69 10.02
CA ALA A 193 11.15 -11.28 8.62
C ALA A 193 10.44 -12.28 7.68
N LEU A 194 9.67 -11.73 6.77
CA LEU A 194 9.08 -12.43 5.63
C LEU A 194 9.66 -11.82 4.36
N ASN A 195 10.20 -12.66 3.50
CA ASN A 195 10.79 -12.24 2.23
C ASN A 195 10.09 -12.92 1.06
N ASP A 196 10.21 -12.32 -0.10
CA ASP A 196 9.58 -12.80 -1.34
C ASP A 196 8.07 -13.10 -1.13
N VAL A 197 7.39 -12.16 -0.44
CA VAL A 197 5.95 -12.26 -0.19
C VAL A 197 5.19 -11.87 -1.44
N SER A 198 4.26 -12.73 -1.83
CA SER A 198 3.26 -12.44 -2.86
C SER A 198 1.86 -12.59 -2.27
N PHE A 199 0.99 -11.65 -2.59
CA PHE A 199 -0.40 -11.67 -2.18
C PHE A 199 -1.27 -11.33 -3.38
N HIS A 200 -2.21 -12.21 -3.70
CA HIS A 200 -3.17 -12.04 -4.78
C HIS A 200 -4.56 -12.14 -4.20
N ALA A 201 -5.38 -11.12 -4.40
CA ALA A 201 -6.75 -11.12 -3.90
C ALA A 201 -7.72 -10.71 -5.01
N TYR A 202 -8.91 -11.29 -4.94
CA TYR A 202 -9.96 -11.11 -5.92
C TYR A 202 -11.23 -10.62 -5.24
N GLY A 203 -11.95 -9.72 -5.91
CA GLY A 203 -13.23 -9.24 -5.46
C GLY A 203 -13.16 -8.42 -4.17
N PHE A 204 -12.09 -7.63 -3.99
CA PHE A 204 -11.99 -6.71 -2.85
C PHE A 204 -13.14 -5.70 -2.91
N ARG A 205 -13.86 -5.58 -1.80
CA ARG A 205 -14.97 -4.66 -1.65
C ARG A 205 -14.99 -4.05 -0.24
N LEU A 206 -15.00 -2.73 -0.21
CA LEU A 206 -15.08 -1.95 1.02
C LEU A 206 -16.27 -1.01 0.94
N ASP A 207 -17.27 -1.25 1.80
CA ASP A 207 -18.48 -0.44 1.98
C ASP A 207 -18.97 -0.52 3.44
N GLU A 208 -20.11 0.06 3.74
CA GLU A 208 -20.68 0.09 5.08
C GLU A 208 -20.97 -1.30 5.68
N ASN A 209 -21.21 -2.31 4.83
CA ASN A 209 -21.51 -3.67 5.25
C ASN A 209 -20.26 -4.58 5.27
N SER A 210 -19.11 -4.06 4.91
CA SER A 210 -17.90 -4.88 4.74
C SER A 210 -17.40 -5.49 6.03
N SER A 211 -17.58 -4.82 7.18
CA SER A 211 -17.22 -5.36 8.51
C SER A 211 -18.11 -6.53 8.94
N GLU A 212 -19.34 -6.60 8.43
CA GLU A 212 -20.32 -7.64 8.76
C GLU A 212 -20.31 -8.80 7.75
N SER A 213 -19.60 -8.65 6.65
CA SER A 213 -19.60 -9.60 5.52
C SER A 213 -18.99 -10.96 5.86
N GLY A 214 -18.23 -11.06 6.95
CA GLY A 214 -17.47 -12.27 7.30
C GLY A 214 -16.30 -12.59 6.35
N LYS A 215 -16.04 -11.75 5.35
CA LYS A 215 -14.97 -11.95 4.39
C LYS A 215 -13.62 -11.55 4.99
N LEU A 216 -12.66 -12.43 4.92
CA LEU A 216 -11.28 -12.12 5.31
C LEU A 216 -10.69 -11.06 4.36
N LEU A 217 -10.09 -10.02 4.93
CA LEU A 217 -9.47 -8.91 4.20
C LEU A 217 -10.39 -8.24 3.16
N TYR A 218 -11.72 -8.34 3.35
CA TYR A 218 -12.74 -7.78 2.46
C TYR A 218 -12.71 -8.35 1.03
N CYS A 219 -12.10 -9.52 0.82
CA CYS A 219 -11.94 -10.16 -0.49
C CYS A 219 -12.84 -11.39 -0.63
N ASP A 220 -13.17 -11.76 -1.88
CA ASP A 220 -13.84 -13.03 -2.16
C ASP A 220 -12.89 -14.19 -1.92
N ASN A 221 -11.70 -14.12 -2.50
CA ASN A 221 -10.63 -15.09 -2.34
C ASN A 221 -9.28 -14.38 -2.30
N PHE A 222 -8.31 -15.01 -1.66
CA PHE A 222 -6.92 -14.57 -1.74
C PHE A 222 -5.94 -15.73 -1.56
N ASP A 223 -4.75 -15.53 -2.13
CA ASP A 223 -3.57 -16.35 -1.97
C ASP A 223 -2.46 -15.52 -1.33
N PHE A 224 -1.84 -16.07 -0.28
CA PHE A 224 -0.66 -15.52 0.36
C PHE A 224 0.47 -16.53 0.24
N ILE A 225 1.59 -16.11 -0.33
CA ILE A 225 2.76 -16.95 -0.52
C ILE A 225 3.98 -16.20 -0.02
N THR A 226 4.80 -16.86 0.80
CA THR A 226 6.15 -16.39 1.12
C THR A 226 7.16 -17.48 0.85
N LYS A 227 8.30 -17.13 0.28
CA LYS A 227 9.32 -18.11 -0.08
C LYS A 227 10.43 -18.23 0.97
N ARG A 228 10.61 -17.22 1.80
CA ARG A 228 11.64 -17.26 2.84
C ARG A 228 11.16 -16.49 4.04
N SER A 229 10.84 -17.18 5.11
CA SER A 229 10.54 -16.56 6.38
C SER A 229 11.59 -16.91 7.41
N GLN A 230 11.87 -15.96 8.28
CA GLN A 230 12.84 -16.15 9.36
C GLN A 230 12.34 -15.46 10.61
N THR A 231 12.47 -16.13 11.74
CA THR A 231 12.21 -15.54 13.05
C THR A 231 13.22 -16.05 14.08
N LEU A 232 13.54 -15.23 15.05
CA LEU A 232 14.36 -15.60 16.19
C LEU A 232 13.45 -15.94 17.37
N LEU A 233 13.70 -17.06 18.00
CA LEU A 233 12.93 -17.60 19.13
C LEU A 233 13.78 -17.70 20.38
N ALA A 234 13.13 -17.74 21.54
CA ALA A 234 13.76 -18.00 22.83
C ALA A 234 14.98 -17.09 23.09
N ASN A 235 14.76 -15.78 23.18
CA ASN A 235 15.80 -14.77 23.39
C ASN A 235 16.94 -14.78 22.35
N ASN A 236 16.59 -15.12 21.10
CA ASN A 236 17.52 -15.26 19.99
C ASN A 236 18.44 -16.49 20.05
N ASP A 237 18.17 -17.46 20.92
CA ASP A 237 18.95 -18.69 20.99
C ASP A 237 18.69 -19.63 19.82
N PHE A 238 17.53 -19.50 19.18
CA PHE A 238 17.15 -20.32 18.03
C PHE A 238 16.67 -19.48 16.87
N ARG A 239 17.06 -19.89 15.66
CA ARG A 239 16.54 -19.36 14.40
C ARG A 239 15.57 -20.36 13.79
N LEU A 240 14.32 -19.95 13.62
CA LEU A 240 13.32 -20.70 12.86
C LEU A 240 13.29 -20.14 11.43
N GLN A 241 13.42 -21.03 10.46
CA GLN A 241 13.33 -20.70 9.04
C GLN A 241 12.32 -21.60 8.35
N THR A 242 11.62 -21.05 7.35
CA THR A 242 10.76 -21.82 6.45
C THR A 242 11.06 -21.41 5.02
N ASP A 243 11.07 -22.39 4.11
CA ASP A 243 11.30 -22.11 2.68
C ASP A 243 10.05 -21.56 2.00
N ARG A 244 8.89 -22.02 2.42
CA ARG A 244 7.62 -21.58 1.84
C ARG A 244 6.48 -21.68 2.84
N ILE A 245 5.65 -20.63 2.86
CA ILE A 245 4.32 -20.65 3.46
C ILE A 245 3.33 -20.33 2.34
N LEU A 246 2.30 -21.13 2.20
CA LEU A 246 1.16 -20.90 1.29
C LEU A 246 -0.12 -20.91 2.09
N LEU A 247 -0.93 -19.88 1.92
CA LEU A 247 -2.31 -19.82 2.36
C LEU A 247 -3.17 -19.50 1.15
N SER A 248 -4.10 -20.38 0.79
CA SER A 248 -5.08 -20.16 -0.28
C SER A 248 -6.48 -20.32 0.29
N THR A 249 -7.30 -19.31 0.15
CA THR A 249 -8.71 -19.36 0.58
C THR A 249 -9.59 -20.01 -0.46
N GLU A 250 -9.24 -19.92 -1.74
CA GLU A 250 -9.95 -20.60 -2.82
C GLU A 250 -9.83 -22.12 -2.69
N ASP A 251 -8.62 -22.62 -2.48
CA ASP A 251 -8.34 -24.04 -2.31
C ASP A 251 -8.56 -24.54 -0.87
N SER A 252 -8.78 -23.63 0.10
CA SER A 252 -8.86 -23.93 1.53
C SER A 252 -7.61 -24.64 2.05
N ILE A 253 -6.41 -24.21 1.61
CA ILE A 253 -5.13 -24.84 1.92
C ILE A 253 -4.26 -23.89 2.76
N ILE A 254 -3.63 -24.48 3.80
CA ILE A 254 -2.48 -23.89 4.49
C ILE A 254 -1.35 -24.91 4.39
N SER A 255 -0.24 -24.51 3.81
CA SER A 255 0.95 -25.35 3.64
C SER A 255 2.21 -24.63 4.10
N ILE A 256 3.04 -25.30 4.88
CA ILE A 256 4.35 -24.83 5.33
C ILE A 256 5.38 -25.88 4.97
N SER A 257 6.44 -25.48 4.28
CA SER A 257 7.47 -26.39 3.78
C SER A 257 8.82 -26.10 4.40
N ASN A 258 9.59 -27.18 4.65
CA ASN A 258 11.00 -27.12 5.08
C ASN A 258 11.23 -26.24 6.31
N ILE A 259 10.60 -26.61 7.40
CA ILE A 259 10.81 -25.94 8.69
C ILE A 259 12.16 -26.36 9.24
N THR A 260 13.05 -25.39 9.48
CA THR A 260 14.37 -25.61 10.07
C THR A 260 14.51 -24.79 11.34
N LEU A 261 14.96 -25.42 12.41
CA LEU A 261 15.30 -24.78 13.67
C LEU A 261 16.78 -24.93 13.94
N THR A 262 17.50 -23.82 13.99
CA THR A 262 18.95 -23.78 14.16
C THR A 262 19.32 -23.04 15.43
N PRO A 263 20.12 -23.63 16.35
CA PRO A 263 20.66 -22.90 17.48
C PRO A 263 21.63 -21.79 17.01
N GLN A 264 21.66 -20.64 17.68
CA GLN A 264 22.50 -19.49 17.33
C GLN A 264 23.77 -19.40 18.20
N GLY A 265 23.87 -20.16 19.25
CA GLY A 265 25.05 -20.23 20.12
C GLY A 265 25.92 -21.44 19.80
N GLU A 266 27.21 -21.46 20.25
CA GLU A 266 28.02 -22.65 20.28
C GLU A 266 27.35 -23.68 21.18
N LEU A 267 27.06 -24.87 20.61
CA LEU A 267 26.66 -26.02 21.42
C LEU A 267 27.87 -26.39 22.28
N TRP A 268 27.77 -26.14 23.59
CA TRP A 268 28.75 -26.54 24.59
C TRP A 268 28.89 -28.08 24.67
#